data_2f795021ee741924f267b6aa5e23adf3
#
_entry.id   2f795021ee741924f267b6aa5e23adf3
#
_cell.length_a   1.000
_cell.length_b   1.000
_cell.length_c   1.000
_cell.angle_alpha   90.00
_cell.angle_beta   90.00
_cell.angle_gamma   90.00
#
_symmetry.space_group_name_H-M   'P 1'
#
loop_
_entity.id
_entity.type
_entity.pdbx_description
1 polymer ?
#
loop_
_entity_poly.entity_id
_entity_poly.type
_entity_poly.pdbx_seq_one_letter_code
_entity_poly.pdbx_strand_id
1 'polypeptide(L)'
;TDAEIIELLGEDERLAATLEKDNTKTVEEGLIEIYKKLRPGEPPTVESASSLLNALFFDAKRYDLAKVGRYKFNKKLALCYRIMNKISAEDVVNPETGEVFVKAGEKISYEVAKNIQNAGINVVTLLVEDEKVVKVIGNNFVDIKSHVDFDIDELDIKEKVHYPTLKEILEAYSDEEEIKEAIKFRMKEL
;
A
#
# COMPACT_ATOMS: atom_id res chain seq x y z
N THR A 1 -11.64 6.73 12.10
CA THR A 1 -11.87 8.00 12.81
C THR A 1 -10.91 9.07 12.27
N ASP A 2 -11.25 10.35 12.46
CA ASP A 2 -10.39 11.48 12.05
C ASP A 2 -9.00 11.38 12.70
N ALA A 3 -8.95 10.92 13.96
CA ALA A 3 -7.69 10.72 14.68
C ALA A 3 -6.80 9.64 14.02
N GLU A 4 -7.37 8.52 13.59
CA GLU A 4 -6.64 7.47 12.87
C GLU A 4 -6.17 7.94 11.50
N ILE A 5 -6.95 8.77 10.82
CA ILE A 5 -6.55 9.36 9.53
C ILE A 5 -5.36 10.29 9.73
N ILE A 6 -5.40 11.15 10.74
CA ILE A 6 -4.30 12.07 11.06
C ILE A 6 -3.05 11.30 11.51
N GLU A 7 -3.22 10.26 12.33
CA GLU A 7 -2.12 9.41 12.78
C GLU A 7 -1.43 8.72 11.60
N LEU A 8 -2.21 8.18 10.66
CA LEU A 8 -1.69 7.44 9.51
C LEU A 8 -1.03 8.36 8.47
N LEU A 9 -1.66 9.49 8.14
CA LEU A 9 -1.23 10.38 7.05
C LEU A 9 -0.33 11.53 7.52
N GLY A 10 -0.28 11.81 8.82
CA GLY A 10 0.37 12.97 9.39
C GLY A 10 -0.52 14.22 9.37
N GLU A 11 -0.11 15.24 10.12
CA GLU A 11 -0.79 16.53 10.16
C GLU A 11 -0.50 17.32 8.89
N ASP A 12 -1.54 17.77 8.19
CA ASP A 12 -1.47 18.64 7.02
C ASP A 12 -2.67 19.58 7.01
N GLU A 13 -2.44 20.86 6.70
CA GLU A 13 -3.50 21.89 6.68
C GLU A 13 -4.64 21.54 5.72
N ARG A 14 -4.33 20.91 4.58
CA ARG A 14 -5.32 20.48 3.59
C ARG A 14 -6.15 19.31 4.09
N LEU A 15 -5.52 18.39 4.82
CA LEU A 15 -6.21 17.28 5.47
C LEU A 15 -7.16 17.81 6.56
N ALA A 16 -6.68 18.69 7.42
CA ALA A 16 -7.49 19.34 8.46
C ALA A 16 -8.70 20.08 7.86
N ALA A 17 -8.49 20.88 6.81
CA ALA A 17 -9.57 21.58 6.12
C ALA A 17 -10.57 20.61 5.43
N THR A 18 -10.10 19.44 5.00
CA THR A 18 -10.97 18.42 4.43
C THR A 18 -11.83 17.76 5.49
N LEU A 19 -11.24 17.39 6.63
CA LEU A 19 -11.95 16.80 7.77
C LEU A 19 -12.96 17.78 8.39
N GLU A 20 -12.61 19.08 8.48
CA GLU A 20 -13.53 20.12 8.95
C GLU A 20 -14.77 20.27 8.06
N LYS A 21 -14.61 20.10 6.74
CA LYS A 21 -15.72 20.17 5.77
C LYS A 21 -16.52 18.90 5.63
N ASP A 22 -16.02 17.78 6.18
CA ASP A 22 -16.74 16.52 6.14
C ASP A 22 -17.89 16.52 7.15
N ASN A 23 -19.10 16.51 6.62
CA ASN A 23 -20.32 16.47 7.42
C ASN A 23 -20.81 15.04 7.72
N THR A 24 -20.11 14.04 7.21
CA THR A 24 -20.48 12.63 7.41
C THR A 24 -19.90 12.09 8.72
N LYS A 25 -20.67 11.26 9.41
CA LYS A 25 -20.28 10.65 10.70
C LYS A 25 -20.23 9.13 10.64
N THR A 26 -20.88 8.54 9.64
CA THR A 26 -20.96 7.10 9.46
C THR A 26 -20.55 6.71 8.04
N VAL A 27 -20.21 5.44 7.85
CA VAL A 27 -19.90 4.89 6.53
C VAL A 27 -21.06 5.03 5.57
N GLU A 28 -22.28 4.82 6.06
CA GLU A 28 -23.52 4.94 5.28
C GLU A 28 -23.73 6.37 4.77
N GLU A 29 -23.51 7.37 5.62
CA GLU A 29 -23.58 8.78 5.24
C GLU A 29 -22.52 9.12 4.19
N GLY A 30 -21.30 8.64 4.36
CA GLY A 30 -20.21 8.80 3.40
C GLY A 30 -20.54 8.17 2.03
N LEU A 31 -21.10 6.96 2.02
CA LEU A 31 -21.55 6.29 0.81
C LEU A 31 -22.63 7.10 0.08
N ILE A 32 -23.60 7.63 0.81
CA ILE A 32 -24.67 8.47 0.27
C ILE A 32 -24.12 9.76 -0.35
N GLU A 33 -23.18 10.43 0.33
CA GLU A 33 -22.55 11.64 -0.21
C GLU A 33 -21.74 11.36 -1.47
N ILE A 34 -20.98 10.27 -1.51
CA ILE A 34 -20.27 9.85 -2.72
C ILE A 34 -21.26 9.55 -3.86
N TYR A 35 -22.35 8.83 -3.56
CA TYR A 35 -23.38 8.53 -4.56
C TYR A 35 -24.00 9.79 -5.16
N LYS A 36 -24.38 10.78 -4.33
CA LYS A 36 -24.91 12.07 -4.79
C LYS A 36 -23.96 12.80 -5.76
N LYS A 37 -22.64 12.68 -5.55
CA LYS A 37 -21.63 13.27 -6.43
C LYS A 37 -21.49 12.51 -7.75
N LEU A 38 -21.58 11.18 -7.72
CA LEU A 38 -21.46 10.33 -8.90
C LEU A 38 -22.75 10.26 -9.74
N ARG A 39 -23.92 10.38 -9.08
CA ARG A 39 -25.25 10.28 -9.68
C ARG A 39 -26.14 11.45 -9.25
N PRO A 40 -25.83 12.67 -9.70
CA PRO A 40 -26.64 13.83 -9.34
C PRO A 40 -28.07 13.68 -9.89
N GLY A 41 -29.06 13.96 -9.04
CA GLY A 41 -30.49 13.88 -9.40
C GLY A 41 -31.18 12.54 -9.12
N GLU A 42 -30.44 11.49 -8.75
CA GLU A 42 -31.02 10.22 -8.31
C GLU A 42 -31.16 10.21 -6.76
N PRO A 43 -32.31 9.76 -6.21
CA PRO A 43 -32.43 9.63 -4.76
C PRO A 43 -31.48 8.54 -4.24
N PRO A 44 -30.57 8.89 -3.31
CA PRO A 44 -29.58 7.93 -2.82
C PRO A 44 -30.20 7.01 -1.77
N THR A 45 -29.88 5.71 -1.85
CA THR A 45 -30.04 4.75 -0.75
C THR A 45 -28.67 4.13 -0.41
N VAL A 46 -28.49 3.64 0.81
CA VAL A 46 -27.26 2.99 1.23
C VAL A 46 -26.95 1.78 0.32
N GLU A 47 -27.98 1.02 -0.04
CA GLU A 47 -27.86 -0.16 -0.89
C GLU A 47 -27.40 0.21 -2.30
N SER A 48 -28.01 1.24 -2.92
CA SER A 48 -27.63 1.69 -4.25
C SER A 48 -26.23 2.30 -4.27
N ALA A 49 -25.85 3.04 -3.23
CA ALA A 49 -24.52 3.62 -3.07
C ALA A 49 -23.45 2.55 -2.88
N SER A 50 -23.68 1.59 -1.98
CA SER A 50 -22.78 0.46 -1.76
C SER A 50 -22.64 -0.40 -3.02
N SER A 51 -23.74 -0.72 -3.71
CA SER A 51 -23.72 -1.48 -4.96
C SER A 51 -22.92 -0.77 -6.06
N LEU A 52 -23.09 0.56 -6.19
CA LEU A 52 -22.34 1.35 -7.16
C LEU A 52 -20.82 1.29 -6.89
N LEU A 53 -20.40 1.52 -5.66
CA LEU A 53 -18.98 1.51 -5.29
C LEU A 53 -18.37 0.11 -5.43
N ASN A 54 -19.09 -0.92 -4.98
CA ASN A 54 -18.65 -2.31 -5.16
C ASN A 54 -18.51 -2.66 -6.64
N ALA A 55 -19.44 -2.23 -7.49
CA ALA A 55 -19.36 -2.45 -8.92
C ALA A 55 -18.20 -1.70 -9.59
N LEU A 56 -17.83 -0.52 -9.07
CA LEU A 56 -16.74 0.27 -9.63
C LEU A 56 -15.33 -0.25 -9.21
N PHE A 57 -15.18 -0.72 -7.97
CA PHE A 57 -13.85 -0.97 -7.40
C PHE A 57 -13.57 -2.43 -7.06
N PHE A 58 -14.61 -3.25 -6.85
CA PHE A 58 -14.46 -4.62 -6.34
C PHE A 58 -15.14 -5.71 -7.19
N ASP A 59 -15.95 -5.34 -8.20
CA ASP A 59 -16.54 -6.32 -9.11
C ASP A 59 -15.49 -6.83 -10.09
N ALA A 60 -15.09 -8.08 -9.95
CA ALA A 60 -14.10 -8.73 -10.81
C ALA A 60 -14.47 -8.70 -12.30
N LYS A 61 -15.75 -8.65 -12.64
CA LYS A 61 -16.22 -8.54 -14.04
C LYS A 61 -15.96 -7.17 -14.65
N ARG A 62 -15.92 -6.12 -13.83
CA ARG A 62 -15.71 -4.74 -14.27
C ARG A 62 -14.28 -4.27 -14.02
N TYR A 63 -13.62 -4.85 -13.04
CA TYR A 63 -12.33 -4.42 -12.55
C TYR A 63 -11.28 -5.54 -12.64
N ASP A 64 -11.19 -6.16 -13.80
CA ASP A 64 -10.06 -7.03 -14.09
C ASP A 64 -8.87 -6.16 -14.49
N LEU A 65 -7.92 -6.04 -13.57
CA LEU A 65 -6.68 -5.30 -13.81
C LEU A 65 -5.78 -5.98 -14.83
N ALA A 66 -6.06 -7.19 -15.29
CA ALA A 66 -5.19 -7.98 -16.14
C ALA A 66 -3.68 -7.82 -15.77
N LYS A 67 -2.80 -8.65 -16.27
CA LYS A 67 -1.34 -8.55 -15.94
C LYS A 67 -0.75 -7.16 -16.21
N VAL A 68 -1.15 -6.51 -17.29
CA VAL A 68 -0.66 -5.17 -17.65
C VAL A 68 -1.13 -4.09 -16.68
N GLY A 69 -2.37 -4.17 -16.20
CA GLY A 69 -2.90 -3.24 -15.20
C GLY A 69 -2.20 -3.40 -13.85
N ARG A 70 -2.01 -4.63 -13.39
CA ARG A 70 -1.26 -4.93 -12.14
C ARG A 70 0.18 -4.43 -12.23
N TYR A 71 0.86 -4.68 -13.33
CA TYR A 71 2.21 -4.16 -13.54
C TYR A 71 2.26 -2.63 -13.46
N LYS A 72 1.31 -1.93 -14.09
CA LYS A 72 1.25 -0.45 -14.05
C LYS A 72 0.99 0.07 -12.64
N PHE A 73 0.09 -0.56 -11.89
CA PHE A 73 -0.18 -0.21 -10.50
C PHE A 73 1.05 -0.43 -9.62
N ASN A 74 1.67 -1.60 -9.70
CA ASN A 74 2.87 -1.91 -8.95
C ASN A 74 4.00 -0.93 -9.26
N LYS A 75 4.19 -0.57 -10.52
CA LYS A 75 5.21 0.41 -10.92
C LYS A 75 4.92 1.82 -10.40
N LYS A 76 3.66 2.29 -10.47
CA LYS A 76 3.29 3.67 -10.06
C LYS A 76 3.18 3.84 -8.55
N LEU A 77 2.71 2.81 -7.83
CA LEU A 77 2.50 2.84 -6.40
C LEU A 77 3.67 2.26 -5.60
N ALA A 78 4.66 1.68 -6.27
CA ALA A 78 5.86 1.17 -5.62
C ALA A 78 6.56 2.25 -4.82
N LEU A 79 6.79 1.98 -3.53
CA LEU A 79 7.38 2.92 -2.59
C LEU A 79 8.73 3.46 -3.09
N CYS A 80 9.59 2.59 -3.64
CA CYS A 80 10.93 2.95 -4.09
C CYS A 80 10.94 4.11 -5.10
N TYR A 81 10.00 4.16 -6.04
CA TYR A 81 9.93 5.26 -7.02
C TYR A 81 9.40 6.57 -6.42
N ARG A 82 8.68 6.50 -5.32
CA ARG A 82 8.07 7.66 -4.68
C ARG A 82 8.99 8.31 -3.66
N ILE A 83 9.91 7.54 -3.06
CA ILE A 83 10.87 8.03 -2.07
C ILE A 83 12.27 8.29 -2.63
N MET A 84 12.62 7.71 -3.79
CA MET A 84 13.95 7.93 -4.39
C MET A 84 14.21 9.42 -4.66
N ASN A 85 15.44 9.83 -4.44
CA ASN A 85 15.90 11.22 -4.58
C ASN A 85 15.24 12.23 -3.62
N LYS A 86 14.48 11.76 -2.64
CA LYS A 86 13.92 12.58 -1.57
C LYS A 86 14.81 12.50 -0.33
N ILE A 87 14.58 13.41 0.63
CA ILE A 87 15.30 13.47 1.90
C ILE A 87 14.45 12.77 2.96
N SER A 88 15.03 11.85 3.71
CA SER A 88 14.35 11.21 4.83
C SER A 88 14.19 12.19 6.00
N ALA A 89 13.01 12.23 6.61
CA ALA A 89 12.77 13.04 7.80
C ALA A 89 13.23 12.33 9.10
N GLU A 90 13.34 11.02 9.05
CA GLU A 90 13.70 10.17 10.19
C GLU A 90 14.59 9.01 9.75
N ASP A 91 15.24 8.34 10.70
CA ASP A 91 16.02 7.15 10.40
C ASP A 91 15.09 6.03 9.92
N VAL A 92 15.41 5.43 8.78
CA VAL A 92 14.69 4.26 8.26
C VAL A 92 15.49 3.01 8.56
N VAL A 93 14.93 2.16 9.41
CA VAL A 93 15.61 0.98 9.97
C VAL A 93 14.92 -0.28 9.47
N ASN A 94 15.71 -1.29 9.13
CA ASN A 94 15.20 -2.62 8.80
C ASN A 94 14.52 -3.22 10.05
N PRO A 95 13.23 -3.57 9.98
CA PRO A 95 12.50 -4.09 11.14
C PRO A 95 12.99 -5.47 11.61
N GLU A 96 13.65 -6.23 10.76
CA GLU A 96 14.13 -7.59 11.06
C GLU A 96 15.57 -7.58 11.57
N THR A 97 16.45 -6.80 10.93
CA THR A 97 17.90 -6.82 11.23
C THR A 97 18.35 -5.67 12.13
N GLY A 98 17.58 -4.60 12.23
CA GLY A 98 17.97 -3.36 12.92
C GLY A 98 18.98 -2.51 12.14
N GLU A 99 19.33 -2.88 10.90
CA GLU A 99 20.23 -2.10 10.05
C GLU A 99 19.58 -0.80 9.62
N VAL A 100 20.33 0.30 9.70
CA VAL A 100 19.87 1.63 9.24
C VAL A 100 20.11 1.75 7.74
N PHE A 101 19.04 1.83 6.94
CA PHE A 101 19.13 2.04 5.50
C PHE A 101 19.49 3.48 5.12
N VAL A 102 18.93 4.43 5.86
CA VAL A 102 19.15 5.87 5.65
C VAL A 102 18.89 6.62 6.94
N LYS A 103 19.67 7.64 7.23
CA LYS A 103 19.50 8.51 8.40
C LYS A 103 18.63 9.72 8.09
N ALA A 104 18.05 10.29 9.14
CA ALA A 104 17.35 11.55 9.05
C ALA A 104 18.22 12.64 8.39
N GLY A 105 17.63 13.40 7.46
CA GLY A 105 18.33 14.43 6.68
C GLY A 105 19.12 13.92 5.48
N GLU A 106 19.28 12.60 5.30
CA GLU A 106 20.00 12.05 4.17
C GLU A 106 19.09 11.83 2.95
N LYS A 107 19.71 11.92 1.77
CA LYS A 107 19.03 11.68 0.49
C LYS A 107 18.97 10.18 0.19
N ILE A 108 17.76 9.70 -0.11
CA ILE A 108 17.50 8.30 -0.43
C ILE A 108 17.90 8.02 -1.89
N SER A 109 18.89 7.16 -2.10
CA SER A 109 19.24 6.67 -3.44
C SER A 109 18.20 5.66 -3.94
N TYR A 110 18.21 5.36 -5.25
CA TYR A 110 17.32 4.35 -5.81
C TYR A 110 17.54 2.95 -5.19
N GLU A 111 18.80 2.58 -4.98
CA GLU A 111 19.14 1.27 -4.40
C GLU A 111 18.66 1.16 -2.95
N VAL A 112 18.91 2.20 -2.15
CA VAL A 112 18.39 2.27 -0.77
C VAL A 112 16.88 2.23 -0.75
N ALA A 113 16.21 2.98 -1.62
CA ALA A 113 14.74 2.96 -1.73
C ALA A 113 14.19 1.57 -2.09
N LYS A 114 14.89 0.83 -2.96
CA LYS A 114 14.53 -0.55 -3.31
C LYS A 114 14.71 -1.50 -2.12
N ASN A 115 15.80 -1.35 -1.37
CA ASN A 115 16.05 -2.16 -0.18
C ASN A 115 15.01 -1.87 0.91
N ILE A 116 14.66 -0.60 1.15
CA ILE A 116 13.59 -0.20 2.08
C ILE A 116 12.27 -0.89 1.71
N GLN A 117 11.86 -0.81 0.44
CA GLN A 117 10.64 -1.47 -0.02
C GLN A 117 10.70 -2.98 0.14
N ASN A 118 11.82 -3.61 -0.24
CA ASN A 118 11.98 -5.06 -0.16
C ASN A 118 12.11 -5.58 1.28
N ALA A 119 12.49 -4.75 2.24
CA ALA A 119 12.43 -5.08 3.67
C ALA A 119 11.00 -5.00 4.25
N GLY A 120 9.98 -4.83 3.41
CA GLY A 120 8.58 -4.77 3.83
C GLY A 120 8.16 -3.45 4.49
N ILE A 121 9.03 -2.43 4.47
CA ILE A 121 8.69 -1.10 4.99
C ILE A 121 7.71 -0.44 4.01
N ASN A 122 6.53 -0.10 4.50
CA ASN A 122 5.46 0.45 3.67
C ASN A 122 5.21 1.95 3.87
N VAL A 123 5.77 2.53 4.91
CA VAL A 123 5.63 3.97 5.22
C VAL A 123 7.00 4.57 5.43
N VAL A 124 7.27 5.68 4.76
CA VAL A 124 8.51 6.46 4.92
C VAL A 124 8.14 7.93 5.06
N THR A 125 8.72 8.59 6.05
CA THR A 125 8.52 10.01 6.32
C THR A 125 9.60 10.83 5.62
N LEU A 126 9.20 11.78 4.79
CA LEU A 126 10.09 12.61 3.97
C LEU A 126 10.04 14.06 4.37
N LEU A 127 11.18 14.74 4.25
CA LEU A 127 11.24 16.20 4.24
C LEU A 127 10.96 16.71 2.83
N VAL A 128 10.04 17.66 2.72
CA VAL A 128 9.74 18.40 1.49
C VAL A 128 10.11 19.88 1.65
N GLU A 129 9.88 20.67 0.61
CA GLU A 129 10.14 22.11 0.65
C GLU A 129 9.49 22.77 1.88
N ASP A 130 10.16 23.78 2.43
CA ASP A 130 9.76 24.52 3.64
C ASP A 130 9.76 23.69 4.94
N GLU A 131 10.63 22.68 5.04
CA GLU A 131 10.77 21.81 6.22
C GLU A 131 9.48 21.02 6.58
N LYS A 132 8.54 20.94 5.66
CA LYS A 132 7.32 20.15 5.84
C LYS A 132 7.63 18.66 5.79
N VAL A 133 6.96 17.94 6.66
CA VAL A 133 7.08 16.48 6.77
C VAL A 133 5.89 15.82 6.08
N VAL A 134 6.15 14.84 5.21
CA VAL A 134 5.11 14.10 4.49
C VAL A 134 5.34 12.61 4.63
N LYS A 135 4.31 11.86 5.03
CA LYS A 135 4.31 10.40 5.03
C LYS A 135 3.99 9.88 3.63
N VAL A 136 4.86 9.04 3.10
CA VAL A 136 4.64 8.32 1.84
C VAL A 136 4.30 6.89 2.15
N ILE A 137 3.11 6.47 1.74
CA ILE A 137 2.59 5.11 1.95
C ILE A 137 2.75 4.32 0.66
N GLY A 138 3.35 3.14 0.74
CA GLY A 138 3.54 2.22 -0.38
C GLY A 138 2.30 1.36 -0.67
N ASN A 139 2.52 0.26 -1.38
CA ASN A 139 1.48 -0.70 -1.75
C ASN A 139 1.72 -2.11 -1.18
N ASN A 140 2.62 -2.26 -0.23
CA ASN A 140 3.00 -3.53 0.41
C ASN A 140 3.52 -4.62 -0.54
N PHE A 141 4.01 -4.29 -1.73
CA PHE A 141 4.54 -5.28 -2.66
C PHE A 141 6.07 -5.33 -2.62
N VAL A 142 6.60 -6.53 -2.40
CA VAL A 142 8.04 -6.83 -2.29
C VAL A 142 8.48 -7.84 -3.34
N ASP A 143 9.79 -7.93 -3.55
CA ASP A 143 10.38 -9.01 -4.33
C ASP A 143 10.49 -10.25 -3.44
N ILE A 144 9.82 -11.34 -3.81
CA ILE A 144 9.82 -12.58 -3.05
C ILE A 144 11.23 -13.14 -2.83
N LYS A 145 12.15 -12.96 -3.80
CA LYS A 145 13.56 -13.38 -3.68
C LYS A 145 14.32 -12.74 -2.53
N SER A 146 13.79 -11.66 -1.96
CA SER A 146 14.41 -11.00 -0.80
C SER A 146 14.00 -11.64 0.54
N HIS A 147 13.05 -12.58 0.52
CA HIS A 147 12.44 -13.15 1.73
C HIS A 147 12.53 -14.68 1.82
N VAL A 148 12.96 -15.34 0.74
CA VAL A 148 13.11 -16.79 0.71
C VAL A 148 14.50 -17.16 0.19
N ASP A 149 15.07 -18.24 0.73
CA ASP A 149 16.42 -18.73 0.38
C ASP A 149 16.40 -19.87 -0.65
N PHE A 150 15.19 -20.32 -1.04
CA PHE A 150 15.00 -21.37 -2.03
C PHE A 150 14.68 -20.85 -3.43
N ASP A 151 14.83 -21.70 -4.42
CA ASP A 151 14.52 -21.35 -5.81
C ASP A 151 13.00 -21.21 -6.02
N ILE A 152 12.61 -20.07 -6.55
CA ILE A 152 11.21 -19.73 -6.85
C ILE A 152 10.82 -19.95 -8.31
N ASP A 153 11.74 -20.40 -9.16
CA ASP A 153 11.47 -20.52 -10.60
C ASP A 153 10.33 -21.53 -10.88
N GLU A 154 10.18 -22.55 -10.02
CA GLU A 154 9.06 -23.52 -10.07
C GLU A 154 7.69 -22.90 -9.74
N LEU A 155 7.65 -21.73 -9.10
CA LEU A 155 6.42 -21.03 -8.73
C LEU A 155 5.90 -20.13 -9.85
N ASP A 156 6.67 -19.92 -10.93
CA ASP A 156 6.38 -18.99 -12.05
C ASP A 156 6.00 -17.58 -11.59
N ILE A 157 6.51 -17.13 -10.44
CA ILE A 157 6.29 -15.79 -9.90
C ILE A 157 7.26 -14.82 -10.56
N LYS A 158 6.73 -13.95 -11.42
CA LYS A 158 7.50 -12.93 -12.17
C LYS A 158 7.25 -11.51 -11.68
N GLU A 159 6.26 -11.33 -10.82
CA GLU A 159 5.83 -10.05 -10.30
C GLU A 159 6.14 -9.96 -8.80
N LYS A 160 6.05 -8.74 -8.27
CA LYS A 160 6.15 -8.54 -6.83
C LYS A 160 4.92 -9.13 -6.14
N VAL A 161 5.11 -9.60 -4.91
CA VAL A 161 4.08 -10.25 -4.10
C VAL A 161 3.67 -9.36 -2.92
N HIS A 162 2.46 -9.57 -2.42
CA HIS A 162 1.93 -8.85 -1.27
C HIS A 162 2.62 -9.31 0.02
N TYR A 163 3.43 -8.43 0.61
CA TYR A 163 4.28 -8.76 1.75
C TYR A 163 3.53 -9.27 2.99
N PRO A 164 2.41 -8.68 3.43
CA PRO A 164 1.66 -9.19 4.56
C PRO A 164 1.23 -10.65 4.38
N THR A 165 0.72 -11.01 3.20
CA THR A 165 0.32 -12.39 2.88
C THR A 165 1.52 -13.33 2.83
N LEU A 166 2.64 -12.89 2.24
CA LEU A 166 3.87 -13.67 2.23
C LEU A 166 4.38 -13.92 3.64
N LYS A 167 4.38 -12.90 4.49
CA LYS A 167 4.82 -12.98 5.89
C LYS A 167 3.98 -13.97 6.69
N GLU A 168 2.65 -13.93 6.54
CA GLU A 168 1.76 -14.94 7.16
C GLU A 168 2.13 -16.37 6.76
N ILE A 169 2.46 -16.60 5.49
CA ILE A 169 2.87 -17.92 5.02
C ILE A 169 4.22 -18.33 5.65
N LEU A 170 5.21 -17.44 5.64
CA LEU A 170 6.53 -17.73 6.20
C LEU A 170 6.52 -17.91 7.73
N GLU A 171 5.60 -17.28 8.43
CA GLU A 171 5.40 -17.47 9.87
C GLU A 171 4.63 -18.77 10.20
N ALA A 172 3.76 -19.23 9.31
CA ALA A 172 2.94 -20.43 9.53
C ALA A 172 3.68 -21.74 9.22
N TYR A 173 4.64 -21.73 8.29
CA TYR A 173 5.35 -22.90 7.81
C TYR A 173 6.86 -22.70 7.91
N SER A 174 7.58 -23.80 8.21
CA SER A 174 9.05 -23.78 8.31
C SER A 174 9.73 -24.68 7.27
N ASP A 175 8.97 -25.57 6.66
CA ASP A 175 9.47 -26.46 5.61
C ASP A 175 9.30 -25.84 4.24
N GLU A 176 10.34 -25.98 3.39
CA GLU A 176 10.37 -25.37 2.05
C GLU A 176 9.22 -25.83 1.16
N GLU A 177 8.90 -27.14 1.18
CA GLU A 177 7.83 -27.66 0.33
C GLU A 177 6.45 -27.22 0.82
N GLU A 178 6.23 -27.16 2.14
CA GLU A 178 4.99 -26.60 2.72
C GLU A 178 4.81 -25.13 2.36
N ILE A 179 5.89 -24.34 2.42
CA ILE A 179 5.88 -22.93 2.00
C ILE A 179 5.52 -22.80 0.52
N LYS A 180 6.14 -23.59 -0.35
CA LYS A 180 5.85 -23.60 -1.80
C LYS A 180 4.39 -23.99 -2.10
N GLU A 181 3.85 -25.00 -1.41
CA GLU A 181 2.46 -25.39 -1.54
C GLU A 181 1.50 -24.30 -1.07
N ALA A 182 1.78 -23.68 0.08
CA ALA A 182 0.98 -22.57 0.61
C ALA A 182 0.99 -21.36 -0.33
N ILE A 183 2.14 -21.03 -0.92
CA ILE A 183 2.27 -19.98 -1.93
C ILE A 183 1.42 -20.30 -3.15
N LYS A 184 1.50 -21.53 -3.69
CA LYS A 184 0.68 -21.96 -4.83
C LYS A 184 -0.81 -21.87 -4.53
N PHE A 185 -1.21 -22.27 -3.33
CA PHE A 185 -2.61 -22.21 -2.90
C PHE A 185 -3.14 -20.79 -2.78
N ARG A 186 -2.33 -19.88 -2.20
CA ARG A 186 -2.69 -18.46 -1.98
C ARG A 186 -2.21 -17.52 -3.08
N MET A 187 -1.86 -18.01 -4.26
CA MET A 187 -1.33 -17.24 -5.38
C MET A 187 -2.22 -16.05 -5.80
N LYS A 188 -3.52 -16.12 -5.57
CA LYS A 188 -4.46 -15.03 -5.90
C LYS A 188 -4.45 -13.89 -4.88
N GLU A 189 -3.94 -14.14 -3.68
CA GLU A 189 -3.84 -13.17 -2.59
C GLU A 189 -2.46 -12.52 -2.57
N LEU A 190 -1.46 -13.19 -3.14
CA LEU A 190 -0.10 -12.71 -3.35
C LEU A 190 0.02 -11.85 -4.61
#